data_74e24f6d527b881053732d413d008fac
#
_entry.id   74e24f6d527b881053732d413d008fac
#
_cell.length_a   1.000
_cell.length_b   1.000
_cell.length_c   1.000
_cell.angle_alpha   90.00
_cell.angle_beta   90.00
_cell.angle_gamma   90.00
#
_symmetry.space_group_name_H-M   'P 1'
#
loop_
_entity.id
_entity.type
_entity.pdbx_description
1 polymer ?
#
loop_
_entity_poly.entity_id
_entity_poly.type
_entity_poly.pdbx_seq_one_letter_code
_entity_poly.pdbx_strand_id
1 'polypeptide(L)'
;MKLHQPFQTALNLSIVFIISGCVVNHTPNKNLTLEATGHIISAEEAAQRYDITPSWWETYNDTRLNALIEQAFTRNIDLKKAAVNMNKALYQANILGAELVPSFSGSLGASASKNLKGGNSTPSFSSQLGLSYEIDLWQKLNAQADAQVWEYQATQQDLAATRLTLANNVADAYFNIAYLNEAIALTEKTIKQYQEINRITSAKYRYGKADAAQPRQAQQSLLSAQNSLISLKNSRELTRETLRNLLNLKPAEAMAASPASYRLSSAKGVDLNVPISTLANRPDLRAAEYRLQSSLKNVTAQKRSWYPSITVGATLSTSSDKARTAFDVPFLGGSVKLNLPFLNWKTLKWEDKTAAANFENARLNFEQTLTAALNEVHGNYQKFSHAEATLANARKKYALDQKNSRYYQVRYQYGKNELKDWLDALNTEYASAQTLLNARYETLKYENMVYKAMAGRYRGKNL
;
A
#
# COMPACT_ATOMS: atom_id res chain seq x y z
N MET A 1 26.33 62.78 42.38
CA MET A 1 25.83 63.72 41.33
C MET A 1 25.74 63.00 40.01
N LYS A 2 24.54 62.82 39.51
CA LYS A 2 23.99 62.36 38.23
C LYS A 2 25.00 62.04 37.11
N LEU A 3 25.10 60.75 36.78
CA LEU A 3 25.60 60.19 35.49
C LEU A 3 25.06 58.81 35.22
N HIS A 4 23.70 58.64 35.12
CA HIS A 4 23.10 57.36 34.89
C HIS A 4 21.90 57.35 33.90
N GLN A 5 21.79 58.31 33.01
CA GLN A 5 20.64 58.35 32.08
C GLN A 5 20.88 58.13 30.58
N PRO A 6 22.07 58.23 29.97
CA PRO A 6 22.14 57.94 28.52
C PRO A 6 22.31 56.47 28.10
N PHE A 7 22.63 55.56 29.03
CA PHE A 7 22.93 54.18 28.66
C PHE A 7 21.66 53.30 28.53
N GLN A 8 20.60 53.61 29.30
CA GLN A 8 19.33 52.86 29.21
C GLN A 8 18.51 53.19 27.98
N THR A 9 18.55 54.39 27.47
CA THR A 9 17.84 54.82 26.25
C THR A 9 18.51 54.28 24.98
N ALA A 10 19.82 54.14 24.94
CA ALA A 10 20.55 53.54 23.81
C ALA A 10 20.33 52.05 23.70
N LEU A 11 20.19 51.31 24.84
CA LEU A 11 19.92 49.88 24.84
C LEU A 11 18.47 49.56 24.41
N ASN A 12 17.50 50.37 24.79
CA ASN A 12 16.11 50.21 24.38
C ASN A 12 15.86 50.55 22.91
N LEU A 13 16.60 51.49 22.30
CA LEU A 13 16.50 51.79 20.86
C LEU A 13 17.16 50.70 19.99
N SER A 14 18.25 50.09 20.47
CA SER A 14 18.94 49.02 19.72
C SER A 14 18.13 47.70 19.63
N ILE A 15 17.34 47.39 20.66
CA ILE A 15 16.48 46.18 20.66
C ILE A 15 15.28 46.34 19.75
N VAL A 16 14.71 47.56 19.62
CA VAL A 16 13.57 47.83 18.74
C VAL A 16 13.97 47.78 17.24
N PHE A 17 15.22 48.13 16.89
CA PHE A 17 15.65 48.13 15.49
C PHE A 17 16.02 46.73 14.94
N ILE A 18 16.33 45.75 15.81
CA ILE A 18 16.64 44.37 15.38
C ILE A 18 15.36 43.55 15.07
N ILE A 19 14.20 43.95 15.61
CA ILE A 19 12.91 43.26 15.42
C ILE A 19 12.19 43.70 14.14
N SER A 20 12.56 44.83 13.52
CA SER A 20 11.84 45.40 12.38
C SER A 20 12.33 44.95 10.99
N GLY A 21 13.34 44.12 10.91
CA GLY A 21 13.93 43.73 9.64
C GLY A 21 13.80 42.24 9.36
N CYS A 22 12.88 41.87 8.48
CA CYS A 22 12.68 40.60 7.79
C CYS A 22 11.46 39.78 8.23
N VAL A 23 10.28 40.38 8.15
CA VAL A 23 9.11 39.59 7.78
C VAL A 23 9.18 39.38 6.26
N VAL A 24 9.92 38.38 5.81
CA VAL A 24 9.76 37.88 4.47
C VAL A 24 8.45 37.11 4.48
N ASN A 25 7.39 37.78 4.05
CA ASN A 25 6.12 37.09 3.70
C ASN A 25 6.40 36.14 2.56
N HIS A 26 6.84 34.92 2.89
CA HIS A 26 6.81 33.80 1.97
C HIS A 26 5.43 33.14 2.14
N THR A 27 4.48 33.63 1.35
CA THR A 27 3.23 32.88 1.16
C THR A 27 3.62 31.46 0.70
N PRO A 28 3.31 30.41 1.46
CA PRO A 28 3.52 29.06 0.96
C PRO A 28 2.72 28.94 -0.33
N ASN A 29 3.35 28.38 -1.36
CA ASN A 29 2.69 28.13 -2.63
C ASN A 29 1.52 27.17 -2.34
N LYS A 30 0.30 27.69 -2.28
CA LYS A 30 -0.93 26.97 -1.95
C LYS A 30 -1.33 25.92 -3.00
N ASN A 31 -0.58 25.82 -4.11
CA ASN A 31 -0.98 25.11 -5.31
C ASN A 31 -0.28 23.75 -5.50
N LEU A 32 0.12 23.08 -4.43
CA LEU A 32 0.73 21.73 -4.49
C LEU A 32 -0.18 20.66 -3.90
N THR A 33 -1.47 20.73 -4.22
CA THR A 33 -2.44 19.66 -3.91
C THR A 33 -2.67 18.79 -5.14
N LEU A 34 -3.18 17.61 -4.92
CA LEU A 34 -3.51 16.66 -5.98
C LEU A 34 -4.51 17.27 -6.98
N GLU A 35 -5.53 17.96 -6.49
CA GLU A 35 -6.56 18.65 -7.30
C GLU A 35 -6.00 19.86 -8.05
N ALA A 36 -5.02 20.57 -7.48
CA ALA A 36 -4.43 21.75 -8.10
C ALA A 36 -3.48 21.46 -9.28
N THR A 37 -3.16 20.19 -9.54
CA THR A 37 -2.36 19.80 -10.72
C THR A 37 -3.11 19.95 -12.03
N GLY A 38 -4.42 20.14 -12.00
CA GLY A 38 -5.29 20.21 -13.19
C GLY A 38 -5.50 18.88 -13.92
N HIS A 39 -4.86 17.79 -13.44
CA HIS A 39 -4.96 16.47 -14.03
C HIS A 39 -5.98 15.56 -13.32
N ILE A 40 -6.40 15.92 -12.12
CA ILE A 40 -7.26 15.10 -11.26
C ILE A 40 -8.44 15.92 -10.79
N ILE A 41 -9.65 15.40 -10.96
CA ILE A 41 -10.86 15.99 -10.38
C ILE A 41 -10.93 15.68 -8.89
N SER A 42 -11.55 16.57 -8.10
CA SER A 42 -11.63 16.40 -6.65
C SER A 42 -12.41 15.15 -6.24
N ALA A 43 -12.18 14.68 -5.03
CA ALA A 43 -12.93 13.53 -4.48
C ALA A 43 -14.43 13.85 -4.37
N GLU A 44 -14.79 15.10 -4.05
CA GLU A 44 -16.16 15.60 -3.97
C GLU A 44 -16.84 15.59 -5.34
N GLU A 45 -16.15 16.08 -6.37
CA GLU A 45 -16.64 16.07 -7.74
C GLU A 45 -16.81 14.65 -8.27
N ALA A 46 -15.86 13.76 -7.99
CA ALA A 46 -15.99 12.35 -8.34
C ALA A 46 -17.18 11.69 -7.64
N ALA A 47 -17.42 11.97 -6.35
CA ALA A 47 -18.54 11.44 -5.60
C ALA A 47 -19.92 12.00 -6.07
N GLN A 48 -19.94 13.20 -6.63
CA GLN A 48 -21.16 13.76 -7.25
C GLN A 48 -21.54 13.05 -8.55
N ARG A 49 -20.55 12.72 -9.38
CA ARG A 49 -20.77 12.15 -10.73
C ARG A 49 -20.89 10.63 -10.76
N TYR A 50 -20.28 9.93 -9.77
CA TYR A 50 -20.17 8.48 -9.77
C TYR A 50 -20.61 7.89 -8.43
N ASP A 51 -21.22 6.70 -8.51
CA ASP A 51 -21.32 5.80 -7.36
C ASP A 51 -20.00 5.07 -7.22
N ILE A 52 -19.30 5.29 -6.10
CA ILE A 52 -17.98 4.71 -5.82
C ILE A 52 -18.14 3.59 -4.79
N THR A 53 -17.76 2.37 -5.15
CA THR A 53 -17.77 1.21 -4.26
C THR A 53 -16.32 0.81 -3.94
N PRO A 54 -15.76 1.23 -2.80
CA PRO A 54 -14.38 0.86 -2.41
C PRO A 54 -14.21 -0.65 -2.22
N SER A 55 -15.21 -1.32 -1.67
CA SER A 55 -15.26 -2.79 -1.49
C SER A 55 -15.79 -3.48 -2.75
N TRP A 56 -15.16 -3.25 -3.92
CA TRP A 56 -15.66 -3.75 -5.23
C TRP A 56 -15.85 -5.27 -5.29
N TRP A 57 -15.12 -6.06 -4.48
CA TRP A 57 -15.24 -7.51 -4.44
C TRP A 57 -16.61 -7.98 -3.97
N GLU A 58 -17.34 -7.20 -3.18
CA GLU A 58 -18.70 -7.50 -2.74
C GLU A 58 -19.69 -7.51 -3.91
N THR A 59 -19.39 -6.77 -4.99
CA THR A 59 -20.25 -6.72 -6.19
C THR A 59 -20.34 -8.05 -6.92
N TYR A 60 -19.40 -8.98 -6.68
CA TYR A 60 -19.48 -10.34 -7.22
C TYR A 60 -20.53 -11.21 -6.52
N ASN A 61 -21.07 -10.78 -5.36
CA ASN A 61 -22.05 -11.52 -4.55
C ASN A 61 -21.58 -12.93 -4.18
N ASP A 62 -20.27 -13.10 -3.93
CA ASP A 62 -19.67 -14.37 -3.50
C ASP A 62 -19.24 -14.28 -2.03
N THR A 63 -20.05 -14.89 -1.15
CA THR A 63 -19.80 -14.91 0.30
C THR A 63 -18.46 -15.56 0.68
N ARG A 64 -17.97 -16.49 -0.15
CA ARG A 64 -16.68 -17.19 0.05
C ARG A 64 -15.51 -16.25 -0.21
N LEU A 65 -15.58 -15.46 -1.28
CA LEU A 65 -14.59 -14.44 -1.59
C LEU A 65 -14.57 -13.38 -0.47
N ASN A 66 -15.73 -12.90 -0.04
CA ASN A 66 -15.83 -11.92 1.03
C ASN A 66 -15.21 -12.45 2.34
N ALA A 67 -15.53 -13.69 2.73
CA ALA A 67 -14.96 -14.31 3.93
C ALA A 67 -13.44 -14.46 3.88
N LEU A 68 -12.86 -14.75 2.70
CA LEU A 68 -11.41 -14.85 2.53
C LEU A 68 -10.73 -13.49 2.62
N ILE A 69 -11.32 -12.45 2.05
CA ILE A 69 -10.79 -11.09 2.14
C ILE A 69 -10.83 -10.60 3.60
N GLU A 70 -11.91 -10.84 4.32
CA GLU A 70 -11.99 -10.51 5.75
C GLU A 70 -10.98 -11.31 6.59
N GLN A 71 -10.79 -12.59 6.29
CA GLN A 71 -9.74 -13.39 6.93
C GLN A 71 -8.35 -12.83 6.64
N ALA A 72 -8.08 -12.36 5.42
CA ALA A 72 -6.83 -11.71 5.06
C ALA A 72 -6.63 -10.40 5.85
N PHE A 73 -7.64 -9.55 5.93
CA PHE A 73 -7.56 -8.29 6.67
C PHE A 73 -7.24 -8.48 8.15
N THR A 74 -7.74 -9.54 8.75
CA THR A 74 -7.48 -9.83 10.17
C THR A 74 -6.13 -10.51 10.42
N ARG A 75 -5.63 -11.31 9.48
CA ARG A 75 -4.48 -12.20 9.71
C ARG A 75 -3.20 -11.79 8.99
N ASN A 76 -3.29 -11.06 7.86
CA ASN A 76 -2.13 -10.73 7.04
C ASN A 76 -1.08 -9.92 7.82
N ILE A 77 0.18 -10.36 7.73
CA ILE A 77 1.29 -9.75 8.49
C ILE A 77 1.69 -8.39 7.92
N ASP A 78 1.66 -8.21 6.60
CA ASP A 78 2.07 -6.95 5.99
C ASP A 78 1.07 -5.83 6.29
N LEU A 79 -0.22 -6.17 6.34
CA LEU A 79 -1.25 -5.23 6.78
C LEU A 79 -1.07 -4.85 8.28
N LYS A 80 -0.71 -5.82 9.13
CA LYS A 80 -0.39 -5.55 10.54
C LYS A 80 0.86 -4.67 10.68
N LYS A 81 1.91 -4.91 9.89
CA LYS A 81 3.11 -4.05 9.86
C LYS A 81 2.76 -2.62 9.43
N ALA A 82 1.91 -2.46 8.41
CA ALA A 82 1.44 -1.14 7.98
C ALA A 82 0.69 -0.41 9.09
N ALA A 83 -0.18 -1.11 9.84
CA ALA A 83 -0.87 -0.56 11.01
C ALA A 83 0.10 -0.16 12.14
N VAL A 84 1.13 -0.96 12.41
CA VAL A 84 2.19 -0.63 13.38
C VAL A 84 2.98 0.60 12.93
N ASN A 85 3.31 0.71 11.64
CA ASN A 85 4.00 1.88 11.09
C ASN A 85 3.15 3.16 11.21
N MET A 86 1.84 3.07 10.97
CA MET A 86 0.90 4.16 11.20
C MET A 86 0.90 4.60 12.67
N ASN A 87 0.81 3.65 13.61
CA ASN A 87 0.87 3.96 15.05
C ASN A 87 2.22 4.58 15.45
N LYS A 88 3.34 4.10 14.88
CA LYS A 88 4.67 4.69 15.08
C LYS A 88 4.69 6.16 14.63
N ALA A 89 4.13 6.47 13.47
CA ALA A 89 4.05 7.85 12.97
C ALA A 89 3.17 8.74 13.89
N LEU A 90 2.05 8.19 14.40
CA LEU A 90 1.22 8.86 15.41
C LEU A 90 2.01 9.17 16.69
N TYR A 91 2.79 8.21 17.19
CA TYR A 91 3.59 8.42 18.39
C TYR A 91 4.68 9.47 18.17
N GLN A 92 5.31 9.50 16.98
CA GLN A 92 6.27 10.54 16.60
C GLN A 92 5.61 11.92 16.51
N ALA A 93 4.41 12.02 15.96
CA ALA A 93 3.65 13.27 15.95
C ALA A 93 3.33 13.76 17.38
N ASN A 94 2.95 12.83 18.28
CA ASN A 94 2.69 13.16 19.68
C ASN A 94 3.95 13.55 20.45
N ILE A 95 5.12 12.95 20.15
CA ILE A 95 6.42 13.32 20.75
C ILE A 95 6.75 14.77 20.39
N LEU A 96 6.66 15.17 19.12
CA LEU A 96 6.92 16.56 18.71
C LEU A 96 5.83 17.52 19.21
N GLY A 97 4.57 17.07 19.29
CA GLY A 97 3.50 17.82 19.93
C GLY A 97 3.75 18.09 21.41
N ALA A 98 4.43 17.18 22.11
CA ALA A 98 4.80 17.36 23.50
C ALA A 98 5.90 18.42 23.72
N GLU A 99 6.69 18.77 22.69
CA GLU A 99 7.65 19.86 22.77
C GLU A 99 7.00 21.26 22.79
N LEU A 100 5.71 21.33 22.45
CA LEU A 100 4.91 22.57 22.52
C LEU A 100 4.41 22.93 23.92
N VAL A 101 4.62 22.05 24.91
CA VAL A 101 4.22 22.26 26.29
C VAL A 101 5.44 22.16 27.23
N PRO A 102 5.37 22.73 28.46
CA PRO A 102 6.48 22.64 29.39
C PRO A 102 6.89 21.19 29.70
N SER A 103 8.18 20.93 29.68
CA SER A 103 8.79 19.65 30.04
C SER A 103 9.26 19.65 31.49
N PHE A 104 9.10 18.51 32.18
CA PHE A 104 9.56 18.30 33.53
C PHE A 104 10.69 17.27 33.53
N SER A 105 11.70 17.52 34.34
CA SER A 105 12.83 16.60 34.54
C SER A 105 13.11 16.41 36.03
N GLY A 106 13.56 15.22 36.40
CA GLY A 106 13.98 14.92 37.74
C GLY A 106 15.28 14.14 37.72
N SER A 107 16.23 14.49 38.57
CA SER A 107 17.48 13.76 38.72
C SER A 107 17.89 13.64 40.21
N LEU A 108 18.46 12.49 40.54
CA LEU A 108 19.13 12.23 41.81
C LEU A 108 20.57 11.86 41.48
N GLY A 109 21.51 12.48 42.16
CA GLY A 109 22.94 12.25 41.96
C GLY A 109 23.66 11.97 43.27
N ALA A 110 24.61 11.03 43.23
CA ALA A 110 25.59 10.83 44.27
C ALA A 110 26.98 10.83 43.59
N SER A 111 27.89 11.61 44.13
CA SER A 111 29.27 11.67 43.65
C SER A 111 30.24 11.74 44.82
N ALA A 112 31.46 11.31 44.61
CA ALA A 112 32.54 11.47 45.57
C ALA A 112 33.78 11.99 44.84
N SER A 113 34.39 12.99 45.36
CA SER A 113 35.64 13.54 44.83
C SER A 113 36.75 13.48 45.87
N LYS A 114 37.98 13.14 45.44
CA LYS A 114 39.18 13.12 46.29
C LYS A 114 40.30 13.88 45.59
N ASN A 115 40.91 14.81 46.32
CA ASN A 115 42.11 15.44 45.83
C ASN A 115 43.30 14.47 45.94
N LEU A 116 43.93 14.15 44.80
CA LEU A 116 45.05 13.20 44.77
C LEU A 116 46.35 13.75 45.34
N LYS A 117 46.45 15.04 45.59
CA LYS A 117 47.61 15.71 46.26
C LYS A 117 47.45 15.82 47.79
N GLY A 118 46.50 15.11 48.37
CA GLY A 118 46.18 15.10 49.79
C GLY A 118 44.82 15.72 50.07
N GLY A 119 44.02 15.05 50.89
CA GLY A 119 42.68 15.49 51.27
C GLY A 119 41.71 14.34 51.46
N ASN A 120 40.67 14.61 52.21
CA ASN A 120 39.58 13.62 52.43
C ASN A 120 38.70 13.50 51.21
N SER A 121 38.09 12.34 51.03
CA SER A 121 37.02 12.18 50.03
C SER A 121 35.81 13.00 50.47
N THR A 122 35.28 13.82 49.60
CA THR A 122 34.08 14.62 49.86
C THR A 122 32.92 13.99 49.05
N PRO A 123 31.96 13.33 49.72
CA PRO A 123 30.74 12.89 49.07
C PRO A 123 29.83 14.09 48.79
N SER A 124 29.01 14.00 47.72
CA SER A 124 27.97 14.97 47.43
C SER A 124 26.73 14.23 46.96
N PHE A 125 25.62 14.52 47.57
CA PHE A 125 24.30 14.02 47.22
C PHE A 125 23.48 15.20 46.74
N SER A 126 22.84 15.05 45.56
CA SER A 126 22.03 16.10 44.93
C SER A 126 20.70 15.57 44.45
N SER A 127 19.69 16.38 44.51
CA SER A 127 18.43 16.18 43.80
C SER A 127 18.04 17.44 43.05
N GLN A 128 17.43 17.25 41.93
CA GLN A 128 16.97 18.37 41.11
C GLN A 128 15.64 18.02 40.42
N LEU A 129 14.67 18.92 40.52
CA LEU A 129 13.47 18.94 39.72
C LEU A 129 13.57 20.18 38.81
N GLY A 130 13.37 19.97 37.50
CA GLY A 130 13.46 21.02 36.51
C GLY A 130 12.16 21.15 35.73
N LEU A 131 11.79 22.38 35.41
CA LEU A 131 10.79 22.76 34.43
C LEU A 131 11.52 23.49 33.30
N SER A 132 11.25 23.16 32.06
CA SER A 132 11.78 23.84 30.87
C SER A 132 10.70 23.99 29.82
N TYR A 133 10.62 25.18 29.23
CA TYR A 133 9.69 25.50 28.18
C TYR A 133 10.32 26.40 27.14
N GLU A 134 10.44 25.97 25.89
CA GLU A 134 10.83 26.81 24.75
C GLU A 134 9.57 27.53 24.25
N ILE A 135 9.61 28.88 24.30
CA ILE A 135 8.52 29.70 23.77
C ILE A 135 8.61 29.69 22.24
N ASP A 136 7.65 29.04 21.58
CA ASP A 136 7.62 28.93 20.11
C ASP A 136 7.13 30.19 19.42
N LEU A 137 7.83 31.30 19.68
CA LEU A 137 7.50 32.62 19.19
C LEU A 137 7.42 32.67 17.65
N TRP A 138 8.28 31.93 16.99
CA TRP A 138 8.39 31.87 15.53
C TRP A 138 7.66 30.67 14.93
N GLN A 139 6.98 29.88 15.75
CA GLN A 139 6.26 28.67 15.33
C GLN A 139 7.15 27.63 14.63
N LYS A 140 8.42 27.52 15.03
CA LYS A 140 9.36 26.50 14.55
C LYS A 140 8.91 25.12 15.01
N LEU A 141 8.68 24.96 16.32
CA LEU A 141 8.23 23.70 16.90
C LEU A 141 6.85 23.29 16.37
N ASN A 142 5.97 24.26 16.22
CA ASN A 142 4.64 24.06 15.60
C ASN A 142 4.77 23.52 14.17
N ALA A 143 5.65 24.08 13.35
CA ALA A 143 5.88 23.61 11.98
C ALA A 143 6.49 22.20 11.94
N GLN A 144 7.34 21.82 12.91
CA GLN A 144 7.88 20.47 13.04
C GLN A 144 6.81 19.47 13.45
N ALA A 145 5.96 19.82 14.42
CA ALA A 145 4.82 19.00 14.84
C ALA A 145 3.83 18.80 13.67
N ASP A 146 3.47 19.88 12.97
CA ASP A 146 2.63 19.82 11.76
C ASP A 146 3.21 18.87 10.70
N ALA A 147 4.53 18.90 10.46
CA ALA A 147 5.17 18.03 9.50
C ALA A 147 4.97 16.54 9.85
N GLN A 148 5.03 16.19 11.13
CA GLN A 148 4.79 14.82 11.60
C GLN A 148 3.32 14.43 11.56
N VAL A 149 2.39 15.37 11.75
CA VAL A 149 0.96 15.13 11.55
C VAL A 149 0.68 14.78 10.10
N TRP A 150 1.29 15.48 9.14
CA TRP A 150 1.19 15.15 7.72
C TRP A 150 1.79 13.78 7.39
N GLU A 151 2.94 13.42 7.99
CA GLU A 151 3.52 12.08 7.81
C GLU A 151 2.62 10.98 8.42
N TYR A 152 2.00 11.23 9.58
CA TYR A 152 0.99 10.31 10.12
C TYR A 152 -0.18 10.10 9.16
N GLN A 153 -0.71 11.19 8.57
CA GLN A 153 -1.78 11.10 7.58
C GLN A 153 -1.32 10.33 6.32
N ALA A 154 -0.07 10.51 5.88
CA ALA A 154 0.52 9.74 4.78
C ALA A 154 0.55 8.25 5.11
N THR A 155 0.98 7.86 6.31
CA THR A 155 1.02 6.45 6.72
C THR A 155 -0.37 5.82 6.90
N GLN A 156 -1.40 6.61 7.20
CA GLN A 156 -2.80 6.13 7.13
C GLN A 156 -3.19 5.76 5.71
N GLN A 157 -2.77 6.54 4.72
CA GLN A 157 -3.01 6.23 3.31
C GLN A 157 -2.19 5.02 2.84
N ASP A 158 -0.95 4.83 3.32
CA ASP A 158 -0.16 3.63 3.05
C ASP A 158 -0.86 2.36 3.57
N LEU A 159 -1.48 2.43 4.75
CA LEU A 159 -2.28 1.32 5.28
C LEU A 159 -3.48 1.03 4.36
N ALA A 160 -4.18 2.06 3.89
CA ALA A 160 -5.29 1.92 2.95
C ALA A 160 -4.83 1.31 1.60
N ALA A 161 -3.68 1.74 1.06
CA ALA A 161 -3.09 1.20 -0.16
C ALA A 161 -2.69 -0.28 0.00
N THR A 162 -2.15 -0.65 1.17
CA THR A 162 -1.80 -2.03 1.50
C THR A 162 -3.05 -2.90 1.57
N ARG A 163 -4.13 -2.41 2.19
CA ARG A 163 -5.43 -3.10 2.27
C ARG A 163 -6.04 -3.33 0.88
N LEU A 164 -5.99 -2.31 0.03
CA LEU A 164 -6.47 -2.36 -1.35
C LEU A 164 -5.72 -3.42 -2.17
N THR A 165 -4.40 -3.43 -2.06
CA THR A 165 -3.52 -4.39 -2.74
C THR A 165 -3.76 -5.81 -2.25
N LEU A 166 -3.92 -6.00 -0.94
CA LEU A 166 -4.20 -7.30 -0.34
C LEU A 166 -5.54 -7.86 -0.84
N ALA A 167 -6.61 -7.05 -0.85
CA ALA A 167 -7.91 -7.45 -1.37
C ALA A 167 -7.83 -7.90 -2.83
N ASN A 168 -7.13 -7.15 -3.68
CA ASN A 168 -6.91 -7.51 -5.08
C ASN A 168 -6.16 -8.84 -5.23
N ASN A 169 -5.09 -9.05 -4.47
CA ASN A 169 -4.28 -10.26 -4.55
C ASN A 169 -5.06 -11.50 -4.07
N VAL A 170 -5.88 -11.37 -3.03
CA VAL A 170 -6.77 -12.44 -2.56
C VAL A 170 -7.83 -12.76 -3.60
N ALA A 171 -8.46 -11.74 -4.21
CA ALA A 171 -9.45 -11.92 -5.26
C ALA A 171 -8.85 -12.60 -6.50
N ASP A 172 -7.65 -12.20 -6.94
CA ASP A 172 -6.96 -12.82 -8.07
C ASP A 172 -6.63 -14.30 -7.79
N ALA A 173 -6.08 -14.61 -6.61
CA ALA A 173 -5.81 -15.98 -6.20
C ALA A 173 -7.10 -16.83 -6.12
N TYR A 174 -8.19 -16.26 -5.60
CA TYR A 174 -9.50 -16.90 -5.56
C TYR A 174 -10.01 -17.26 -6.97
N PHE A 175 -10.03 -16.29 -7.88
CA PHE A 175 -10.50 -16.51 -9.25
C PHE A 175 -9.58 -17.44 -10.04
N ASN A 176 -8.27 -17.40 -9.79
CA ASN A 176 -7.34 -18.35 -10.41
C ASN A 176 -7.60 -19.78 -9.95
N ILE A 177 -7.81 -20.03 -8.64
CA ILE A 177 -8.19 -21.35 -8.13
C ILE A 177 -9.53 -21.80 -8.73
N ALA A 178 -10.51 -20.89 -8.83
CA ALA A 178 -11.80 -21.19 -9.44
C ALA A 178 -11.68 -21.60 -10.92
N TYR A 179 -10.86 -20.87 -11.69
CA TYR A 179 -10.50 -21.22 -13.06
C TYR A 179 -9.85 -22.61 -13.14
N LEU A 180 -8.85 -22.87 -12.29
CA LEU A 180 -8.14 -24.14 -12.28
C LEU A 180 -9.06 -25.31 -11.90
N ASN A 181 -10.03 -25.11 -11.01
CA ASN A 181 -11.04 -26.12 -10.70
C ASN A 181 -11.89 -26.47 -11.93
N GLU A 182 -12.36 -25.47 -12.68
CA GLU A 182 -13.14 -25.70 -13.92
C GLU A 182 -12.28 -26.35 -15.02
N ALA A 183 -11.02 -25.91 -15.17
CA ALA A 183 -10.07 -26.49 -16.13
C ALA A 183 -9.72 -27.95 -15.81
N ILE A 184 -9.52 -28.28 -14.54
CA ILE A 184 -9.30 -29.67 -14.07
C ILE A 184 -10.53 -30.53 -14.39
N ALA A 185 -11.74 -30.07 -14.06
CA ALA A 185 -12.97 -30.81 -14.31
C ALA A 185 -13.19 -31.04 -15.83
N LEU A 186 -12.91 -30.05 -16.67
CA LEU A 186 -12.95 -30.15 -18.12
C LEU A 186 -11.95 -31.22 -18.61
N THR A 187 -10.71 -31.18 -18.12
CA THR A 187 -9.65 -32.11 -18.51
C THR A 187 -9.97 -33.54 -18.07
N GLU A 188 -10.50 -33.75 -16.86
CA GLU A 188 -10.93 -35.06 -16.38
C GLU A 188 -12.08 -35.64 -17.22
N LYS A 189 -13.01 -34.78 -17.66
CA LYS A 189 -14.06 -35.20 -18.61
C LYS A 189 -13.45 -35.62 -19.96
N THR A 190 -12.51 -34.88 -20.48
CA THR A 190 -11.80 -35.15 -21.75
C THR A 190 -10.98 -36.47 -21.65
N ILE A 191 -10.31 -36.70 -20.51
CA ILE A 191 -9.59 -37.96 -20.27
C ILE A 191 -10.54 -39.18 -20.35
N LYS A 192 -11.75 -39.10 -19.77
CA LYS A 192 -12.74 -40.16 -19.87
C LYS A 192 -13.14 -40.42 -21.32
N GLN A 193 -13.28 -39.39 -22.15
CA GLN A 193 -13.56 -39.54 -23.58
C GLN A 193 -12.40 -40.23 -24.31
N TYR A 194 -11.16 -39.85 -24.06
CA TYR A 194 -10.00 -40.49 -24.69
C TYR A 194 -9.79 -41.93 -24.20
N GLN A 195 -10.07 -42.24 -22.94
CA GLN A 195 -10.07 -43.63 -22.43
C GLN A 195 -11.05 -44.50 -23.19
N GLU A 196 -12.29 -44.04 -23.43
CA GLU A 196 -13.29 -44.78 -24.18
C GLU A 196 -12.91 -44.92 -25.65
N ILE A 197 -12.39 -43.88 -26.30
CA ILE A 197 -11.87 -43.96 -27.67
C ILE A 197 -10.75 -45.01 -27.77
N ASN A 198 -9.79 -44.97 -26.82
CA ASN A 198 -8.68 -45.92 -26.79
C ASN A 198 -9.15 -47.35 -26.58
N ARG A 199 -10.16 -47.56 -25.71
CA ARG A 199 -10.79 -48.87 -25.48
C ARG A 199 -11.41 -49.43 -26.79
N ILE A 200 -12.21 -48.58 -27.48
CA ILE A 200 -12.89 -48.98 -28.72
C ILE A 200 -11.88 -49.26 -29.82
N THR A 201 -10.87 -48.41 -30.02
CA THR A 201 -9.87 -48.59 -31.10
C THR A 201 -8.97 -49.78 -30.84
N SER A 202 -8.58 -50.04 -29.58
CA SER A 202 -7.82 -51.22 -29.20
C SER A 202 -8.62 -52.50 -29.42
N ALA A 203 -9.94 -52.51 -29.17
CA ALA A 203 -10.81 -53.64 -29.48
C ALA A 203 -10.93 -53.84 -31.00
N LYS A 204 -11.18 -52.80 -31.79
CA LYS A 204 -11.24 -52.87 -33.26
C LYS A 204 -9.92 -53.43 -33.85
N TYR A 205 -8.78 -53.01 -33.37
CA TYR A 205 -7.48 -53.52 -33.78
C TYR A 205 -7.33 -55.02 -33.49
N ARG A 206 -7.67 -55.47 -32.26
CA ARG A 206 -7.63 -56.89 -31.88
C ARG A 206 -8.51 -57.79 -32.77
N TYR A 207 -9.64 -57.26 -33.24
CA TYR A 207 -10.55 -57.98 -34.15
C TYR A 207 -10.24 -57.75 -35.65
N GLY A 208 -9.05 -57.16 -35.97
CA GLY A 208 -8.64 -56.89 -37.36
C GLY A 208 -9.47 -55.85 -38.11
N LYS A 209 -10.26 -55.04 -37.38
CA LYS A 209 -11.17 -54.02 -37.96
C LYS A 209 -10.56 -52.60 -37.94
N ALA A 210 -9.31 -52.43 -37.53
CA ALA A 210 -8.53 -51.19 -37.53
C ALA A 210 -7.06 -51.53 -37.66
N ASP A 211 -6.27 -50.58 -38.18
CA ASP A 211 -4.82 -50.69 -38.19
C ASP A 211 -4.20 -50.31 -36.81
N ALA A 212 -2.90 -50.61 -36.65
CA ALA A 212 -2.18 -50.35 -35.40
C ALA A 212 -1.95 -48.84 -35.10
N ALA A 213 -2.17 -47.93 -36.05
CA ALA A 213 -2.01 -46.49 -35.85
C ALA A 213 -3.12 -45.90 -35.00
N GLN A 214 -4.38 -46.41 -35.17
CA GLN A 214 -5.54 -45.89 -34.46
C GLN A 214 -5.45 -45.98 -32.92
N PRO A 215 -5.14 -47.13 -32.29
CA PRO A 215 -5.00 -47.20 -30.84
C PRO A 215 -3.79 -46.40 -30.33
N ARG A 216 -2.68 -46.28 -31.13
CA ARG A 216 -1.53 -45.45 -30.74
C ARG A 216 -1.89 -43.97 -30.71
N GLN A 217 -2.61 -43.45 -31.72
CA GLN A 217 -3.09 -42.06 -31.76
C GLN A 217 -4.03 -41.75 -30.57
N ALA A 218 -4.97 -42.66 -30.27
CA ALA A 218 -5.86 -42.55 -29.13
C ALA A 218 -5.07 -42.51 -27.80
N GLN A 219 -4.06 -43.40 -27.67
CA GLN A 219 -3.19 -43.44 -26.50
C GLN A 219 -2.34 -42.15 -26.34
N GLN A 220 -1.80 -41.58 -27.43
CA GLN A 220 -1.08 -40.32 -27.41
C GLN A 220 -1.95 -39.15 -26.91
N SER A 221 -3.21 -39.04 -27.42
CA SER A 221 -4.13 -38.02 -26.95
C SER A 221 -4.50 -38.18 -25.47
N LEU A 222 -4.68 -39.44 -25.00
CA LEU A 222 -4.94 -39.75 -23.60
C LEU A 222 -3.74 -39.29 -22.71
N LEU A 223 -2.53 -39.68 -23.06
CA LEU A 223 -1.32 -39.31 -22.29
C LEU A 223 -1.12 -37.79 -22.26
N SER A 224 -1.36 -37.11 -23.37
CA SER A 224 -1.28 -35.63 -23.44
C SER A 224 -2.29 -34.96 -22.49
N ALA A 225 -3.52 -35.46 -22.45
CA ALA A 225 -4.54 -34.95 -21.53
C ALA A 225 -4.20 -35.25 -20.06
N GLN A 226 -3.63 -36.41 -19.75
CA GLN A 226 -3.15 -36.78 -18.42
C GLN A 226 -2.02 -35.85 -17.94
N ASN A 227 -1.04 -35.56 -18.81
CA ASN A 227 0.02 -34.62 -18.50
C ASN A 227 -0.52 -33.20 -18.25
N SER A 228 -1.49 -32.75 -19.04
CA SER A 228 -2.19 -31.47 -18.83
C SER A 228 -2.89 -31.43 -17.46
N LEU A 229 -3.55 -32.55 -17.05
CA LEU A 229 -4.17 -32.65 -15.73
C LEU A 229 -3.17 -32.49 -14.58
N ILE A 230 -2.00 -33.15 -14.69
CA ILE A 230 -0.93 -33.05 -13.70
C ILE A 230 -0.47 -31.58 -13.58
N SER A 231 -0.24 -30.92 -14.71
CA SER A 231 0.18 -29.50 -14.75
C SER A 231 -0.85 -28.57 -14.13
N LEU A 232 -2.14 -28.76 -14.43
CA LEU A 232 -3.23 -27.96 -13.85
C LEU A 232 -3.37 -28.20 -12.33
N LYS A 233 -3.25 -29.42 -11.85
CA LYS A 233 -3.26 -29.75 -10.42
C LYS A 233 -2.09 -29.09 -9.70
N ASN A 234 -0.88 -29.15 -10.26
CA ASN A 234 0.28 -28.48 -9.70
C ASN A 234 0.07 -26.95 -9.63
N SER A 235 -0.41 -26.33 -10.70
CA SER A 235 -0.70 -24.89 -10.74
C SER A 235 -1.72 -24.49 -9.68
N ARG A 236 -2.75 -25.31 -9.43
CA ARG A 236 -3.73 -25.09 -8.39
C ARG A 236 -3.11 -25.14 -6.99
N GLU A 237 -2.24 -26.11 -6.71
CA GLU A 237 -1.57 -26.19 -5.42
C GLU A 237 -0.65 -24.98 -5.17
N LEU A 238 0.13 -24.53 -6.17
CA LEU A 238 0.97 -23.33 -6.07
C LEU A 238 0.13 -22.06 -5.80
N THR A 239 -1.01 -21.93 -6.48
CA THR A 239 -1.92 -20.79 -6.23
C THR A 239 -2.56 -20.89 -4.84
N ARG A 240 -2.88 -22.09 -4.38
CA ARG A 240 -3.39 -22.33 -3.03
C ARG A 240 -2.37 -21.94 -1.96
N GLU A 241 -1.10 -22.28 -2.15
CA GLU A 241 -0.04 -21.85 -1.23
C GLU A 241 0.15 -20.32 -1.25
N THR A 242 0.05 -19.68 -2.42
CA THR A 242 0.05 -18.22 -2.52
C THR A 242 -1.10 -17.61 -1.69
N LEU A 243 -2.31 -18.15 -1.83
CA LEU A 243 -3.45 -17.69 -1.03
C LEU A 243 -3.23 -17.93 0.47
N ARG A 244 -2.65 -19.08 0.89
CA ARG A 244 -2.29 -19.34 2.28
C ARG A 244 -1.34 -18.29 2.84
N ASN A 245 -0.33 -17.91 2.07
CA ASN A 245 0.62 -16.88 2.46
C ASN A 245 -0.07 -15.51 2.65
N LEU A 246 -0.98 -15.14 1.74
CA LEU A 246 -1.78 -13.91 1.88
C LEU A 246 -2.66 -13.93 3.14
N LEU A 247 -3.20 -15.09 3.49
CA LEU A 247 -4.01 -15.31 4.70
C LEU A 247 -3.17 -15.55 5.96
N ASN A 248 -1.85 -15.63 5.87
CA ASN A 248 -0.94 -16.01 6.96
C ASN A 248 -1.38 -17.32 7.65
N LEU A 249 -1.61 -18.37 6.86
CA LEU A 249 -2.04 -19.68 7.33
C LEU A 249 -0.92 -20.71 7.23
N LYS A 250 -0.74 -21.51 8.27
CA LYS A 250 0.14 -22.69 8.25
C LYS A 250 -0.48 -23.82 7.38
N PRO A 251 0.32 -24.78 6.88
CA PRO A 251 -0.18 -25.82 5.98
C PRO A 251 -1.42 -26.59 6.46
N ALA A 252 -1.56 -26.84 7.78
CA ALA A 252 -2.68 -27.58 8.36
C ALA A 252 -3.89 -26.70 8.75
N GLU A 253 -3.76 -25.37 8.72
CA GLU A 253 -4.85 -24.47 9.11
C GLU A 253 -5.92 -24.37 8.02
N ALA A 254 -7.19 -24.26 8.43
CA ALA A 254 -8.32 -24.12 7.52
C ALA A 254 -8.44 -22.70 6.96
N MET A 255 -8.81 -22.60 5.69
CA MET A 255 -9.26 -21.36 5.08
C MET A 255 -10.73 -21.09 5.43
N ALA A 256 -11.16 -19.84 5.43
CA ALA A 256 -12.55 -19.45 5.66
C ALA A 256 -13.54 -20.11 4.67
N ALA A 257 -13.06 -20.48 3.49
CA ALA A 257 -13.82 -21.27 2.52
C ALA A 257 -12.91 -22.34 1.88
N SER A 258 -13.50 -23.51 1.57
CA SER A 258 -12.75 -24.61 0.92
C SER A 258 -12.38 -24.25 -0.51
N PRO A 259 -11.10 -24.36 -0.93
CA PRO A 259 -10.68 -24.09 -2.30
C PRO A 259 -11.42 -24.89 -3.38
N ALA A 260 -11.85 -26.10 -3.05
CA ALA A 260 -12.63 -26.95 -3.96
C ALA A 260 -14.03 -26.36 -4.29
N SER A 261 -14.55 -25.48 -3.44
CA SER A 261 -15.86 -24.85 -3.64
C SER A 261 -15.82 -23.57 -4.49
N TYR A 262 -14.62 -23.04 -4.83
CA TYR A 262 -14.51 -21.80 -5.57
C TYR A 262 -15.03 -21.95 -6.99
N ARG A 263 -15.76 -20.95 -7.46
CA ARG A 263 -16.37 -20.90 -8.80
C ARG A 263 -15.99 -19.59 -9.47
N LEU A 264 -15.84 -19.66 -10.79
CA LEU A 264 -15.52 -18.48 -11.59
C LEU A 264 -16.78 -17.62 -11.75
N SER A 265 -16.76 -16.45 -11.16
CA SER A 265 -17.83 -15.45 -11.28
C SER A 265 -17.90 -14.88 -12.71
N SER A 266 -18.97 -14.17 -13.01
CA SER A 266 -19.04 -13.35 -14.23
C SER A 266 -18.51 -11.96 -13.94
N ALA A 267 -17.74 -11.38 -14.88
CA ALA A 267 -17.33 -10.00 -14.81
C ALA A 267 -18.56 -9.07 -14.73
N LYS A 268 -18.43 -7.98 -13.96
CA LYS A 268 -19.51 -7.00 -13.74
C LYS A 268 -19.44 -5.83 -14.72
N GLY A 269 -18.34 -5.74 -15.46
CA GLY A 269 -18.04 -4.69 -16.41
C GLY A 269 -17.44 -3.45 -15.76
N VAL A 270 -16.51 -2.85 -16.47
CA VAL A 270 -15.88 -1.56 -16.10
C VAL A 270 -16.56 -0.48 -16.95
N ASP A 271 -16.96 0.62 -16.30
CA ASP A 271 -17.40 1.81 -17.03
C ASP A 271 -16.17 2.51 -17.63
N LEU A 272 -15.94 2.29 -18.91
CA LEU A 272 -14.80 2.87 -19.64
C LEU A 272 -14.97 4.38 -19.94
N ASN A 273 -16.15 4.96 -19.64
CA ASN A 273 -16.41 6.39 -19.77
C ASN A 273 -15.98 7.19 -18.54
N VAL A 274 -15.55 6.51 -17.44
CA VAL A 274 -15.01 7.19 -16.28
C VAL A 274 -13.65 7.79 -16.62
N PRO A 275 -13.48 9.13 -16.52
CA PRO A 275 -12.21 9.76 -16.83
C PRO A 275 -11.08 9.27 -15.94
N ILE A 276 -9.90 9.09 -16.50
CA ILE A 276 -8.69 8.70 -15.73
C ILE A 276 -8.37 9.74 -14.66
N SER A 277 -8.79 11.00 -14.84
CA SER A 277 -8.63 12.07 -13.87
C SER A 277 -9.39 11.87 -12.54
N THR A 278 -10.23 10.82 -12.40
CA THR A 278 -10.93 10.50 -11.15
C THR A 278 -10.05 9.81 -10.10
N LEU A 279 -8.74 9.99 -10.15
CA LEU A 279 -7.78 9.32 -9.26
C LEU A 279 -7.65 9.93 -7.86
N ALA A 280 -8.41 10.98 -7.53
CA ALA A 280 -8.34 11.67 -6.25
C ALA A 280 -8.53 10.76 -5.02
N ASN A 281 -9.21 9.61 -5.18
CA ASN A 281 -9.44 8.64 -4.11
C ASN A 281 -8.31 7.62 -3.94
N ARG A 282 -7.26 7.66 -4.76
CA ARG A 282 -6.14 6.71 -4.66
C ARG A 282 -5.30 6.98 -3.40
N PRO A 283 -5.17 5.99 -2.52
CA PRO A 283 -4.42 6.16 -1.27
C PRO A 283 -2.93 6.44 -1.49
N ASP A 284 -2.29 5.85 -2.49
CA ASP A 284 -0.87 6.07 -2.80
C ASP A 284 -0.58 7.51 -3.25
N LEU A 285 -1.49 8.10 -4.04
CA LEU A 285 -1.41 9.52 -4.44
C LEU A 285 -1.61 10.45 -3.25
N ARG A 286 -2.58 10.15 -2.38
CA ARG A 286 -2.81 10.92 -1.15
C ARG A 286 -1.63 10.82 -0.19
N ALA A 287 -1.01 9.64 -0.05
CA ALA A 287 0.19 9.48 0.75
C ALA A 287 1.34 10.33 0.23
N ALA A 288 1.57 10.35 -1.09
CA ALA A 288 2.61 11.16 -1.72
C ALA A 288 2.34 12.67 -1.56
N GLU A 289 1.09 13.12 -1.70
CA GLU A 289 0.66 14.51 -1.44
C GLU A 289 0.93 14.91 0.01
N TYR A 290 0.54 14.08 0.99
CA TYR A 290 0.74 14.38 2.41
C TYR A 290 2.23 14.43 2.77
N ARG A 291 3.08 13.58 2.17
CA ARG A 291 4.54 13.68 2.32
C ARG A 291 5.12 14.94 1.71
N LEU A 292 4.56 15.42 0.61
CA LEU A 292 4.94 16.70 0.03
C LEU A 292 4.59 17.85 0.99
N GLN A 293 3.41 17.83 1.63
CA GLN A 293 3.01 18.81 2.65
C GLN A 293 3.90 18.72 3.89
N SER A 294 4.22 17.51 4.37
CA SER A 294 5.17 17.29 5.46
C SER A 294 6.53 17.93 5.16
N SER A 295 7.06 17.68 3.96
CA SER A 295 8.35 18.25 3.52
C SER A 295 8.33 19.78 3.43
N LEU A 296 7.21 20.38 2.98
CA LEU A 296 7.02 21.84 2.95
C LEU A 296 7.04 22.44 4.38
N LYS A 297 6.39 21.74 5.33
CA LYS A 297 6.41 22.15 6.75
C LYS A 297 7.83 22.05 7.34
N ASN A 298 8.61 21.04 6.96
CA ASN A 298 10.01 20.92 7.36
C ASN A 298 10.88 22.05 6.79
N VAL A 299 10.69 22.47 5.54
CA VAL A 299 11.35 23.67 4.97
C VAL A 299 10.96 24.90 5.77
N THR A 300 9.70 25.04 6.16
CA THR A 300 9.23 26.17 6.97
C THR A 300 9.88 26.16 8.36
N ALA A 301 9.94 25.03 9.02
CA ALA A 301 10.60 24.86 10.31
C ALA A 301 12.11 25.20 10.22
N GLN A 302 12.79 24.74 9.16
CA GLN A 302 14.19 25.02 8.93
C GLN A 302 14.46 26.51 8.71
N LYS A 303 13.65 27.21 7.91
CA LYS A 303 13.76 28.68 7.75
C LYS A 303 13.56 29.41 9.08
N ARG A 304 12.70 28.91 9.95
CA ARG A 304 12.43 29.46 11.28
C ARG A 304 13.54 29.16 12.29
N SER A 305 14.40 28.17 12.03
CA SER A 305 15.54 27.84 12.87
C SER A 305 16.64 28.94 12.90
N TRP A 306 16.60 29.87 11.97
CA TRP A 306 17.49 31.06 11.97
C TRP A 306 17.16 32.04 13.08
N TYR A 307 15.94 32.07 13.58
CA TYR A 307 15.50 33.04 14.58
C TYR A 307 15.96 32.63 16.00
N PRO A 308 16.18 33.60 16.89
CA PRO A 308 16.50 33.32 18.27
C PRO A 308 15.42 32.48 18.96
N SER A 309 15.84 31.51 19.77
CA SER A 309 14.89 30.80 20.62
C SER A 309 15.01 31.21 22.08
N ILE A 310 13.88 31.28 22.77
CA ILE A 310 13.77 31.69 24.16
C ILE A 310 13.28 30.49 24.95
N THR A 311 14.10 30.04 25.90
CA THR A 311 13.72 28.98 26.84
C THR A 311 13.60 29.54 28.23
N VAL A 312 12.46 29.38 28.88
CA VAL A 312 12.24 29.71 30.29
C VAL A 312 12.30 28.39 31.11
N GLY A 313 12.90 28.50 32.27
CA GLY A 313 13.07 27.35 33.14
C GLY A 313 12.93 27.70 34.62
N ALA A 314 12.56 26.72 35.41
CA ALA A 314 12.62 26.78 36.85
C ALA A 314 13.25 25.47 37.37
N THR A 315 14.09 25.59 38.40
CA THR A 315 14.73 24.43 39.02
C THR A 315 14.55 24.50 40.52
N LEU A 316 14.15 23.37 41.09
CA LEU A 316 14.23 23.15 42.53
C LEU A 316 15.33 22.12 42.75
N SER A 317 16.40 22.52 43.44
CA SER A 317 17.57 21.65 43.67
C SER A 317 18.00 21.67 45.12
N THR A 318 18.55 20.57 45.55
CA THR A 318 19.23 20.46 46.85
C THR A 318 20.57 19.76 46.67
N SER A 319 21.54 20.08 47.54
CA SER A 319 22.84 19.42 47.58
C SER A 319 23.35 19.37 49.02
N SER A 320 23.91 18.20 49.43
CA SER A 320 24.48 17.99 50.77
C SER A 320 25.65 17.02 50.72
N ASP A 321 26.55 17.09 51.68
CA ASP A 321 27.62 16.12 51.93
C ASP A 321 27.14 14.81 52.58
N LYS A 322 25.89 14.80 53.07
CA LYS A 322 25.24 13.64 53.71
C LYS A 322 23.93 13.27 53.04
N ALA A 323 23.75 11.98 52.79
CA ALA A 323 22.51 11.48 52.17
C ALA A 323 21.25 11.84 52.99
N ARG A 324 21.35 11.88 54.32
CA ARG A 324 20.21 12.17 55.22
C ARG A 324 19.73 13.63 55.09
N THR A 325 20.61 14.57 54.75
CA THR A 325 20.32 16.00 54.66
C THR A 325 20.21 16.48 53.19
N ALA A 326 20.20 15.52 52.26
CA ALA A 326 20.15 15.84 50.82
C ALA A 326 18.86 16.56 50.35
N PHE A 327 17.83 16.64 51.23
CA PHE A 327 16.56 17.32 50.94
C PHE A 327 16.26 18.48 51.94
N ASP A 328 17.16 18.77 52.85
CA ASP A 328 16.86 19.70 53.96
C ASP A 328 16.93 21.18 53.53
N VAL A 329 17.67 21.49 52.47
CA VAL A 329 17.86 22.89 52.04
C VAL A 329 17.59 23.02 50.54
N PRO A 330 16.33 23.23 50.10
CA PRO A 330 15.99 23.41 48.70
C PRO A 330 16.35 24.84 48.23
N PHE A 331 16.90 24.91 47.01
CA PHE A 331 17.14 26.14 46.28
C PHE A 331 16.16 26.20 45.10
N LEU A 332 15.40 27.28 45.01
CA LEU A 332 14.55 27.59 43.85
C LEU A 332 15.27 28.58 42.93
N GLY A 333 15.55 28.17 41.73
CA GLY A 333 16.15 29.01 40.69
C GLY A 333 15.20 29.20 39.49
N GLY A 334 15.17 30.39 38.95
CA GLY A 334 14.54 30.70 37.65
C GLY A 334 15.61 31.03 36.62
N SER A 335 15.36 30.65 35.36
CA SER A 335 16.27 30.92 34.26
C SER A 335 15.54 31.37 32.99
N VAL A 336 16.13 32.28 32.27
CA VAL A 336 15.73 32.62 30.88
C VAL A 336 16.98 32.49 30.02
N LYS A 337 16.92 31.59 29.05
CA LYS A 337 18.03 31.35 28.11
C LYS A 337 17.62 31.83 26.73
N LEU A 338 18.44 32.71 26.14
CA LEU A 338 18.33 33.14 24.75
C LEU A 338 19.39 32.40 23.94
N ASN A 339 18.97 31.62 22.95
CA ASN A 339 19.86 31.00 21.99
C ASN A 339 19.82 31.76 20.67
N LEU A 340 21.01 31.98 20.05
CA LEU A 340 21.19 32.77 18.83
C LEU A 340 21.74 31.91 17.70
N PRO A 341 20.88 31.07 17.04
CA PRO A 341 21.31 30.07 16.07
C PRO A 341 21.99 30.69 14.84
N PHE A 342 21.60 31.89 14.43
CA PHE A 342 22.17 32.62 13.28
C PHE A 342 23.68 32.85 13.37
N LEU A 343 24.27 32.79 14.57
CA LEU A 343 25.72 32.83 14.74
C LEU A 343 26.42 31.61 14.12
N ASN A 344 25.71 30.49 13.99
CA ASN A 344 26.16 29.31 13.28
C ASN A 344 25.66 29.28 11.81
N TRP A 345 25.69 30.42 11.14
CA TRP A 345 25.12 30.59 9.81
C TRP A 345 25.67 29.62 8.74
N LYS A 346 26.93 29.16 8.92
CA LYS A 346 27.52 28.19 7.97
C LYS A 346 26.78 26.87 7.95
N THR A 347 26.42 26.36 9.13
CA THR A 347 25.64 25.11 9.27
C THR A 347 24.21 25.32 8.77
N LEU A 348 23.54 26.38 9.26
CA LEU A 348 22.17 26.70 8.88
C LEU A 348 21.98 26.83 7.36
N LYS A 349 22.94 27.48 6.67
CA LYS A 349 22.91 27.58 5.20
C LYS A 349 22.87 26.23 4.51
N TRP A 350 23.59 25.22 5.01
CA TRP A 350 23.60 23.92 4.39
C TRP A 350 22.38 23.06 4.79
N GLU A 351 21.88 23.26 6.00
CA GLU A 351 20.61 22.67 6.44
C GLU A 351 19.43 23.20 5.62
N ASP A 352 19.38 24.50 5.31
CA ASP A 352 18.39 25.08 4.40
C ASP A 352 18.43 24.43 3.01
N LYS A 353 19.64 24.23 2.46
CA LYS A 353 19.81 23.58 1.17
C LYS A 353 19.37 22.10 1.21
N THR A 354 19.65 21.43 2.33
CA THR A 354 19.21 20.04 2.55
C THR A 354 17.69 19.96 2.63
N ALA A 355 17.06 20.86 3.39
CA ALA A 355 15.60 20.92 3.48
C ALA A 355 14.94 21.22 2.12
N ALA A 356 15.51 22.15 1.34
CA ALA A 356 15.04 22.46 -0.01
C ALA A 356 15.19 21.25 -0.97
N ALA A 357 16.32 20.53 -0.89
CA ALA A 357 16.54 19.33 -1.69
C ALA A 357 15.57 18.18 -1.30
N ASN A 358 15.28 18.02 -0.01
CA ASN A 358 14.28 17.05 0.47
C ASN A 358 12.87 17.38 -0.04
N PHE A 359 12.51 18.66 -0.07
CA PHE A 359 11.24 19.10 -0.64
C PHE A 359 11.17 18.81 -2.16
N GLU A 360 12.24 19.09 -2.88
CA GLU A 360 12.30 18.81 -4.32
C GLU A 360 12.20 17.29 -4.59
N ASN A 361 12.86 16.46 -3.78
CA ASN A 361 12.70 15.00 -3.86
C ASN A 361 11.24 14.56 -3.59
N ALA A 362 10.58 15.15 -2.60
CA ALA A 362 9.18 14.87 -2.30
C ALA A 362 8.26 15.27 -3.48
N ARG A 363 8.54 16.42 -4.11
CA ARG A 363 7.84 16.90 -5.31
C ARG A 363 8.00 15.95 -6.48
N LEU A 364 9.22 15.51 -6.77
CA LEU A 364 9.50 14.56 -7.84
C LEU A 364 8.87 13.19 -7.59
N ASN A 365 8.87 12.73 -6.34
CA ASN A 365 8.20 11.49 -5.95
C ASN A 365 6.67 11.57 -6.14
N PHE A 366 6.06 12.70 -5.82
CA PHE A 366 4.64 12.93 -6.07
C PHE A 366 4.33 12.90 -7.58
N GLU A 367 5.11 13.60 -8.40
CA GLU A 367 4.98 13.62 -9.86
C GLU A 367 5.16 12.23 -10.47
N GLN A 368 6.16 11.47 -10.01
CA GLN A 368 6.38 10.09 -10.44
C GLN A 368 5.20 9.19 -10.08
N THR A 369 4.68 9.30 -8.85
CA THR A 369 3.54 8.51 -8.38
C THR A 369 2.28 8.84 -9.20
N LEU A 370 2.03 10.11 -9.49
CA LEU A 370 0.92 10.55 -10.34
C LEU A 370 1.02 9.97 -11.74
N THR A 371 2.19 10.08 -12.37
CA THR A 371 2.42 9.54 -13.71
C THR A 371 2.24 8.01 -13.74
N ALA A 372 2.77 7.32 -12.73
CA ALA A 372 2.61 5.86 -12.61
C ALA A 372 1.14 5.47 -12.44
N ALA A 373 0.39 6.20 -11.62
CA ALA A 373 -1.03 5.95 -11.40
C ALA A 373 -1.87 6.14 -12.67
N LEU A 374 -1.64 7.22 -13.42
CA LEU A 374 -2.30 7.48 -14.70
C LEU A 374 -2.02 6.36 -15.72
N ASN A 375 -0.75 5.94 -15.83
CA ASN A 375 -0.35 4.86 -16.74
C ASN A 375 -0.90 3.50 -16.28
N GLU A 376 -0.95 3.22 -14.97
CA GLU A 376 -1.54 1.98 -14.43
C GLU A 376 -3.02 1.87 -14.79
N VAL A 377 -3.80 2.93 -14.60
CA VAL A 377 -5.22 2.92 -14.95
C VAL A 377 -5.41 2.76 -16.44
N HIS A 378 -4.71 3.57 -17.26
CA HIS A 378 -4.80 3.47 -18.71
C HIS A 378 -4.46 2.06 -19.21
N GLY A 379 -3.33 1.50 -18.75
CA GLY A 379 -2.90 0.17 -19.14
C GLY A 379 -3.88 -0.93 -18.72
N ASN A 380 -4.49 -0.82 -17.54
CA ASN A 380 -5.47 -1.80 -17.07
C ASN A 380 -6.81 -1.68 -17.82
N TYR A 381 -7.25 -0.47 -18.16
CA TYR A 381 -8.42 -0.28 -19.05
C TYR A 381 -8.21 -0.95 -20.42
N GLN A 382 -7.05 -0.76 -21.04
CA GLN A 382 -6.72 -1.40 -22.32
C GLN A 382 -6.71 -2.94 -22.20
N LYS A 383 -6.07 -3.48 -21.16
CA LYS A 383 -6.04 -4.94 -20.91
C LYS A 383 -7.45 -5.51 -20.71
N PHE A 384 -8.29 -4.81 -19.95
CA PHE A 384 -9.68 -5.24 -19.74
C PHE A 384 -10.48 -5.24 -21.04
N SER A 385 -10.43 -4.17 -21.83
CA SER A 385 -11.12 -4.07 -23.12
C SER A 385 -10.67 -5.16 -24.09
N HIS A 386 -9.36 -5.45 -24.17
CA HIS A 386 -8.83 -6.53 -25.01
C HIS A 386 -9.26 -7.91 -24.49
N ALA A 387 -9.33 -8.10 -23.15
CA ALA A 387 -9.81 -9.35 -22.58
C ALA A 387 -11.29 -9.62 -22.88
N GLU A 388 -12.15 -8.59 -22.85
CA GLU A 388 -13.55 -8.72 -23.25
C GLU A 388 -13.70 -9.12 -24.73
N ALA A 389 -12.95 -8.47 -25.63
CA ALA A 389 -12.93 -8.81 -27.06
C ALA A 389 -12.43 -10.26 -27.28
N THR A 390 -11.36 -10.64 -26.57
CA THR A 390 -10.81 -12.00 -26.60
C THR A 390 -11.83 -13.03 -26.10
N LEU A 391 -12.53 -12.73 -24.99
CA LEU A 391 -13.59 -13.58 -24.46
C LEU A 391 -14.74 -13.77 -25.45
N ALA A 392 -15.17 -12.70 -26.13
CA ALA A 392 -16.21 -12.76 -27.13
C ALA A 392 -15.81 -13.67 -28.31
N ASN A 393 -14.57 -13.57 -28.79
CA ASN A 393 -14.03 -14.40 -29.86
C ASN A 393 -13.86 -15.86 -29.40
N ALA A 394 -13.35 -16.09 -28.19
CA ALA A 394 -13.19 -17.45 -27.62
C ALA A 394 -14.53 -18.17 -27.49
N ARG A 395 -15.60 -17.46 -27.09
CA ARG A 395 -16.97 -18.03 -27.06
C ARG A 395 -17.45 -18.49 -28.43
N LYS A 396 -17.28 -17.63 -29.45
CA LYS A 396 -17.68 -17.97 -30.83
C LYS A 396 -16.87 -19.15 -31.37
N LYS A 397 -15.54 -19.12 -31.16
CA LYS A 397 -14.65 -20.20 -31.63
C LYS A 397 -15.01 -21.53 -30.96
N TYR A 398 -15.15 -21.57 -29.64
CA TYR A 398 -15.53 -22.78 -28.93
C TYR A 398 -16.86 -23.38 -29.42
N ALA A 399 -17.88 -22.55 -29.65
CA ALA A 399 -19.16 -23.00 -30.18
C ALA A 399 -19.06 -23.62 -31.59
N LEU A 400 -18.14 -23.13 -32.44
CA LEU A 400 -17.88 -23.72 -33.76
C LEU A 400 -17.10 -25.03 -33.64
N ASP A 401 -16.06 -25.07 -32.82
CA ASP A 401 -15.24 -26.28 -32.62
C ASP A 401 -16.07 -27.44 -32.00
N GLN A 402 -17.00 -27.10 -31.09
CA GLN A 402 -17.93 -28.09 -30.53
C GLN A 402 -18.84 -28.68 -31.62
N LYS A 403 -19.35 -27.86 -32.53
CA LYS A 403 -20.15 -28.36 -33.68
C LYS A 403 -19.31 -29.23 -34.61
N ASN A 404 -18.07 -28.85 -34.90
CA ASN A 404 -17.14 -29.59 -35.73
C ASN A 404 -16.78 -30.95 -35.09
N SER A 405 -16.44 -30.98 -33.81
CA SER A 405 -16.14 -32.21 -33.09
C SER A 405 -17.32 -33.17 -33.14
N ARG A 406 -18.55 -32.67 -32.93
CA ARG A 406 -19.76 -33.47 -33.03
C ARG A 406 -20.00 -34.01 -34.46
N TYR A 407 -19.77 -33.19 -35.48
CA TYR A 407 -19.88 -33.57 -36.89
C TYR A 407 -18.92 -34.73 -37.25
N TYR A 408 -17.63 -34.62 -36.91
CA TYR A 408 -16.64 -35.63 -37.17
C TYR A 408 -16.87 -36.92 -36.33
N GLN A 409 -17.37 -36.80 -35.10
CA GLN A 409 -17.78 -37.94 -34.28
C GLN A 409 -18.84 -38.77 -34.99
N VAL A 410 -19.91 -38.14 -35.47
CA VAL A 410 -20.98 -38.83 -36.16
C VAL A 410 -20.49 -39.50 -37.45
N ARG A 411 -19.71 -38.79 -38.27
CA ARG A 411 -19.15 -39.34 -39.52
C ARG A 411 -18.24 -40.54 -39.28
N TYR A 412 -17.40 -40.49 -38.23
CA TYR A 412 -16.58 -41.62 -37.84
C TYR A 412 -17.43 -42.84 -37.41
N GLN A 413 -18.49 -42.64 -36.67
CA GLN A 413 -19.43 -43.72 -36.26
C GLN A 413 -20.05 -44.42 -37.44
N TYR A 414 -20.35 -43.70 -38.54
CA TYR A 414 -20.88 -44.24 -39.78
C TYR A 414 -19.80 -44.66 -40.79
N GLY A 415 -18.54 -44.73 -40.42
CA GLY A 415 -17.44 -45.14 -41.29
C GLY A 415 -17.12 -44.19 -42.45
N LYS A 416 -17.57 -42.92 -42.35
CA LYS A 416 -17.40 -41.93 -43.42
C LYS A 416 -16.16 -41.05 -43.26
N ASN A 417 -15.47 -41.15 -42.13
CA ASN A 417 -14.23 -40.44 -41.83
C ASN A 417 -13.31 -41.34 -40.96
N GLU A 418 -12.00 -40.99 -41.00
CA GLU A 418 -11.00 -41.68 -40.17
C GLU A 418 -11.11 -41.24 -38.70
N LEU A 419 -10.60 -42.10 -37.81
CA LEU A 419 -10.47 -41.75 -36.38
C LEU A 419 -9.66 -40.45 -36.17
N LYS A 420 -8.61 -40.26 -36.98
CA LYS A 420 -7.74 -39.10 -36.93
C LYS A 420 -8.54 -37.80 -37.03
N ASP A 421 -9.45 -37.71 -38.02
CA ASP A 421 -10.26 -36.49 -38.24
C ASP A 421 -11.10 -36.17 -37.00
N TRP A 422 -11.68 -37.14 -36.35
CA TRP A 422 -12.45 -36.95 -35.11
C TRP A 422 -11.54 -36.57 -33.94
N LEU A 423 -10.37 -37.22 -33.74
CA LEU A 423 -9.43 -36.87 -32.70
C LEU A 423 -8.87 -35.46 -32.87
N ASP A 424 -8.55 -35.02 -34.08
CA ASP A 424 -8.06 -33.67 -34.36
C ASP A 424 -9.16 -32.62 -34.04
N ALA A 425 -10.42 -32.91 -34.40
CA ALA A 425 -11.53 -32.02 -34.06
C ALA A 425 -11.81 -31.99 -32.53
N LEU A 426 -11.68 -33.10 -31.83
CA LEU A 426 -11.85 -33.22 -30.39
C LEU A 426 -10.73 -32.51 -29.63
N ASN A 427 -9.47 -32.66 -30.09
CA ASN A 427 -8.32 -31.90 -29.56
C ASN A 427 -8.51 -30.39 -29.71
N THR A 428 -9.04 -29.95 -30.87
CA THR A 428 -9.34 -28.55 -31.17
C THR A 428 -10.46 -28.02 -30.27
N GLU A 429 -11.54 -28.78 -30.07
CA GLU A 429 -12.62 -28.45 -29.13
C GLU A 429 -12.09 -28.31 -27.69
N TYR A 430 -11.27 -29.25 -27.23
CA TYR A 430 -10.66 -29.20 -25.90
C TYR A 430 -9.78 -27.96 -25.73
N ALA A 431 -8.90 -27.67 -26.70
CA ALA A 431 -8.03 -26.51 -26.66
C ALA A 431 -8.82 -25.18 -26.64
N SER A 432 -9.90 -25.09 -27.43
CA SER A 432 -10.74 -23.89 -27.43
C SER A 432 -11.58 -23.75 -26.16
N ALA A 433 -12.01 -24.85 -25.53
CA ALA A 433 -12.66 -24.83 -24.22
C ALA A 433 -11.72 -24.31 -23.12
N GLN A 434 -10.47 -24.78 -23.10
CA GLN A 434 -9.44 -24.25 -22.19
C GLN A 434 -9.17 -22.76 -22.42
N THR A 435 -9.07 -22.35 -23.68
CA THR A 435 -8.91 -20.94 -24.08
C THR A 435 -10.08 -20.09 -23.59
N LEU A 436 -11.32 -20.59 -23.70
CA LEU A 436 -12.50 -19.88 -23.21
C LEU A 436 -12.49 -19.73 -21.68
N LEU A 437 -12.12 -20.79 -20.94
CA LEU A 437 -12.00 -20.71 -19.49
C LEU A 437 -10.93 -19.72 -19.06
N ASN A 438 -9.77 -19.75 -19.71
CA ASN A 438 -8.70 -18.78 -19.45
C ASN A 438 -9.15 -17.35 -19.77
N ALA A 439 -9.82 -17.10 -20.88
CA ALA A 439 -10.32 -15.78 -21.26
C ALA A 439 -11.36 -15.25 -20.26
N ARG A 440 -12.21 -16.11 -19.67
CA ARG A 440 -13.13 -15.72 -18.58
C ARG A 440 -12.35 -15.28 -17.33
N TYR A 441 -11.32 -16.04 -16.94
CA TYR A 441 -10.46 -15.68 -15.80
C TYR A 441 -9.70 -14.37 -16.06
N GLU A 442 -9.07 -14.21 -17.22
CA GLU A 442 -8.32 -13.00 -17.56
C GLU A 442 -9.23 -11.74 -17.57
N THR A 443 -10.47 -11.87 -18.01
CA THR A 443 -11.44 -10.76 -17.95
C THR A 443 -11.71 -10.34 -16.50
N LEU A 444 -11.96 -11.30 -15.60
CA LEU A 444 -12.14 -11.02 -14.16
C LEU A 444 -10.89 -10.43 -13.52
N LYS A 445 -9.73 -10.95 -13.85
CA LYS A 445 -8.43 -10.47 -13.36
C LYS A 445 -8.20 -9.00 -13.75
N TYR A 446 -8.38 -8.68 -15.02
CA TYR A 446 -8.16 -7.29 -15.47
C TYR A 446 -9.25 -6.35 -14.97
N GLU A 447 -10.49 -6.79 -14.81
CA GLU A 447 -11.55 -6.05 -14.11
C GLU A 447 -11.11 -5.69 -12.68
N ASN A 448 -10.62 -6.67 -11.91
CA ASN A 448 -10.08 -6.42 -10.57
C ASN A 448 -8.91 -5.44 -10.56
N MET A 449 -8.00 -5.57 -11.53
CA MET A 449 -6.86 -4.66 -11.64
C MET A 449 -7.30 -3.22 -11.93
N VAL A 450 -8.35 -3.02 -12.73
CA VAL A 450 -8.95 -1.68 -12.94
C VAL A 450 -9.54 -1.16 -11.64
N TYR A 451 -10.33 -1.96 -10.93
CA TYR A 451 -10.92 -1.53 -9.65
C TYR A 451 -9.86 -1.19 -8.61
N LYS A 452 -8.79 -1.98 -8.50
CA LYS A 452 -7.64 -1.65 -7.64
C LYS A 452 -6.99 -0.33 -8.08
N ALA A 453 -6.72 -0.16 -9.38
CA ALA A 453 -6.06 1.03 -9.91
C ALA A 453 -6.90 2.31 -9.74
N MET A 454 -8.23 2.18 -9.70
CA MET A 454 -9.16 3.29 -9.44
C MET A 454 -9.51 3.45 -7.95
N ALA A 455 -8.93 2.62 -7.05
CA ALA A 455 -9.28 2.55 -5.63
C ALA A 455 -10.76 2.27 -5.35
N GLY A 456 -11.44 1.59 -6.27
CA GLY A 456 -12.86 1.22 -6.15
C GLY A 456 -13.51 0.98 -7.51
N ARG A 457 -14.75 0.52 -7.45
CA ARG A 457 -15.61 0.43 -8.63
C ARG A 457 -16.37 1.74 -8.82
N TYR A 458 -16.26 2.32 -9.99
CA TYR A 458 -16.99 3.52 -10.39
C TYR A 458 -18.14 3.14 -11.31
N ARG A 459 -19.29 3.75 -11.09
CA ARG A 459 -20.46 3.64 -11.97
C ARG A 459 -21.05 5.04 -12.16
N GLY A 460 -21.22 5.47 -13.41
CA GLY A 460 -21.87 6.74 -13.71
C GLY A 460 -23.26 6.81 -13.07
N LYS A 461 -23.56 7.88 -12.33
CA LYS A 461 -24.91 8.16 -11.92
C LYS A 461 -25.69 8.57 -13.16
N ASN A 462 -26.80 7.89 -13.43
CA ASN A 462 -27.74 8.37 -14.44
C ASN A 462 -28.30 9.72 -13.94
N LEU A 463 -27.76 10.80 -14.46
CA LEU A 463 -28.27 12.15 -14.29
C LEU A 463 -29.49 12.36 -15.18
#